data_5feb8bdc4f37b4584ef76baa9fe35ffd
#
_entry.id   5feb8bdc4f37b4584ef76baa9fe35ffd
#
_cell.length_a   1.000
_cell.length_b   1.000
_cell.length_c   1.000
_cell.angle_alpha   90.00
_cell.angle_beta   90.00
_cell.angle_gamma   90.00
#
_symmetry.space_group_name_H-M   'P 1'
#
loop_
_entity.id
_entity.type
_entity.pdbx_description
1 polymer ?
#
loop_
_entity_poly.entity_id
_entity_poly.type
_entity_poly.pdbx_seq_one_letter_code
_entity_poly.pdbx_strand_id
1 'polypeptide(L)'
;KYSYYSCPEGMSQEDWQRALRRQTAEKSVFDIVPLKDESKPGYFIVRRAVFERVKLGDAENKEKSITGFSDNHNVVYRGAASQWNYCSCMDFRTSGLGTCKHLEAVKIWIKKKHCKIHKDLPSATSLYVDYKGGRRIRLRIGSDQQDEIRSLAKEYFNSEGEVLPGKELSVLQFVKKDQSLAPSFRCYEDVYELISSQQKRETLLLLNKSTSDGTIQSLVKTHLYPYQLEGVRFAFSLGRSINADEMGLGKTIQAITTAELLKHHNLITSVLIVCPTSLKYQWKREIVLLIRLQ
;
A
#
# COMPACT_ATOMS: atom_id res chain seq x y z
N LYS A 1 23.21 13.10 15.07
CA LYS A 1 22.69 11.76 14.68
C LYS A 1 21.61 11.34 15.66
N TYR A 2 20.47 10.90 15.14
CA TYR A 2 19.34 10.45 15.96
C TYR A 2 19.43 8.93 16.21
N SER A 3 19.01 8.50 17.41
CA SER A 3 18.84 7.08 17.73
C SER A 3 17.73 6.48 16.85
N TYR A 4 17.86 5.22 16.47
CA TYR A 4 16.80 4.48 15.79
C TYR A 4 15.79 3.85 16.76
N TYR A 5 16.08 3.86 18.06
CA TYR A 5 15.33 3.14 19.09
C TYR A 5 14.49 4.06 20.01
N SER A 6 14.87 5.33 20.09
CA SER A 6 14.22 6.28 21.01
C SER A 6 14.07 7.66 20.38
N CYS A 7 12.88 8.23 20.51
CA CYS A 7 12.61 9.60 20.12
C CYS A 7 13.27 10.55 21.13
N PRO A 8 14.02 11.57 20.69
CA PRO A 8 14.58 12.57 21.59
C PRO A 8 13.48 13.33 22.34
N GLU A 9 13.79 13.75 23.57
CA GLU A 9 12.92 14.59 24.36
C GLU A 9 12.64 15.93 23.64
N GLY A 10 11.39 16.37 23.66
CA GLY A 10 10.97 17.62 22.99
C GLY A 10 10.76 17.52 21.47
N MET A 11 10.97 16.35 20.85
CA MET A 11 10.72 16.14 19.43
C MET A 11 9.44 15.33 19.23
N SER A 12 8.63 15.69 18.21
CA SER A 12 7.48 14.88 17.85
C SER A 12 7.92 13.54 17.22
N GLN A 13 7.12 12.49 17.41
CA GLN A 13 7.36 11.19 16.78
C GLN A 13 7.49 11.30 15.25
N GLU A 14 6.68 12.13 14.63
CA GLU A 14 6.71 12.34 13.19
C GLU A 14 8.01 13.01 12.73
N ASP A 15 8.45 14.04 13.43
CA ASP A 15 9.68 14.76 13.07
C ASP A 15 10.92 13.89 13.28
N TRP A 16 10.93 13.11 14.34
CA TRP A 16 11.96 12.11 14.55
C TRP A 16 11.98 11.08 13.42
N GLN A 17 10.83 10.55 13.05
CA GLN A 17 10.71 9.60 11.94
C GLN A 17 11.15 10.20 10.59
N ARG A 18 10.83 11.48 10.33
CA ARG A 18 11.33 12.22 9.15
C ARG A 18 12.85 12.37 9.19
N ALA A 19 13.39 12.72 10.36
CA ALA A 19 14.83 12.86 10.56
C ALA A 19 15.59 11.54 10.36
N LEU A 20 15.03 10.39 10.80
CA LEU A 20 15.62 9.08 10.56
C LEU A 20 15.69 8.73 9.07
N ARG A 21 14.67 9.07 8.27
CA ARG A 21 14.67 8.85 6.81
C ARG A 21 15.74 9.67 6.13
N ARG A 22 15.88 10.92 6.54
CA ARG A 22 16.97 11.80 6.08
C ARG A 22 18.35 11.25 6.48
N GLN A 23 18.52 10.85 7.73
CA GLN A 23 19.77 10.24 8.21
C GLN A 23 20.10 8.95 7.43
N THR A 24 19.11 8.14 7.09
CA THR A 24 19.28 6.94 6.26
C THR A 24 19.69 7.30 4.84
N ALA A 25 19.11 8.35 4.27
CA ALA A 25 19.48 8.84 2.95
C ALA A 25 20.91 9.36 2.90
N GLU A 26 21.37 10.04 3.95
CA GLU A 26 22.74 10.55 4.07
C GLU A 26 23.80 9.43 4.19
N LYS A 27 23.43 8.32 4.85
CA LYS A 27 24.34 7.17 5.10
C LYS A 27 24.35 6.13 3.99
N SER A 28 23.37 6.15 3.09
CA SER A 28 23.24 5.15 2.02
C SER A 28 23.70 5.72 0.68
N VAL A 29 24.19 4.82 -0.17
CA VAL A 29 24.54 5.19 -1.55
C VAL A 29 23.31 4.90 -2.44
N PHE A 30 22.90 5.93 -3.18
CA PHE A 30 21.80 5.84 -4.12
C PHE A 30 22.29 6.17 -5.54
N ASP A 31 21.83 5.39 -6.50
CA ASP A 31 21.86 5.74 -7.91
C ASP A 31 20.57 6.51 -8.21
N ILE A 32 20.71 7.76 -8.67
CA ILE A 32 19.59 8.68 -8.90
C ILE A 32 19.69 9.16 -10.35
N VAL A 33 18.73 8.73 -11.15
CA VAL A 33 18.65 9.04 -12.58
C VAL A 33 17.47 9.99 -12.82
N PRO A 34 17.71 11.26 -13.17
CA PRO A 34 16.62 12.16 -13.57
C PRO A 34 16.06 11.69 -14.92
N LEU A 35 14.75 11.68 -15.05
CA LEU A 35 14.10 11.44 -16.33
C LEU A 35 14.27 12.68 -17.23
N LYS A 36 14.82 12.48 -18.43
CA LYS A 36 15.05 13.55 -19.42
C LYS A 36 13.80 13.88 -20.26
N ASP A 37 12.65 13.41 -19.85
CA ASP A 37 11.38 13.67 -20.51
C ASP A 37 10.87 15.05 -20.11
N GLU A 38 10.82 15.99 -21.03
CA GLU A 38 10.36 17.37 -20.80
C GLU A 38 8.90 17.42 -20.30
N SER A 39 8.09 16.41 -20.66
CA SER A 39 6.72 16.25 -20.15
C SER A 39 6.66 15.82 -18.69
N LYS A 40 7.78 15.38 -18.09
CA LYS A 40 7.90 14.85 -16.73
C LYS A 40 9.00 15.53 -15.91
N PRO A 41 9.03 16.87 -15.83
CA PRO A 41 10.05 17.56 -15.06
C PRO A 41 9.92 17.22 -13.57
N GLY A 42 11.06 16.96 -12.92
CA GLY A 42 11.11 16.59 -11.50
C GLY A 42 10.84 15.11 -11.19
N TYR A 43 10.88 14.24 -12.21
CA TYR A 43 10.79 12.79 -12.06
C TYR A 43 12.18 12.15 -12.04
N PHE A 44 12.34 11.16 -11.14
CA PHE A 44 13.60 10.46 -10.91
C PHE A 44 13.34 8.95 -10.76
N ILE A 45 14.26 8.15 -11.27
CA ILE A 45 14.38 6.74 -10.89
C ILE A 45 15.46 6.64 -9.81
N VAL A 46 15.14 6.05 -8.68
CA VAL A 46 16.02 5.93 -7.51
C VAL A 46 16.21 4.47 -7.16
N ARG A 47 17.47 4.04 -7.06
CA ARG A 47 17.89 2.70 -6.63
C ARG A 47 18.87 2.82 -5.48
N ARG A 48 18.82 1.92 -4.53
CA ARG A 48 19.81 1.87 -3.44
C ARG A 48 20.88 0.86 -3.78
N ALA A 49 22.15 1.23 -3.61
CA ALA A 49 23.26 0.30 -3.77
C ALA A 49 23.19 -0.83 -2.72
N VAL A 50 23.42 -2.05 -3.18
CA VAL A 50 23.60 -3.23 -2.34
C VAL A 50 25.09 -3.50 -2.23
N PHE A 51 25.57 -3.70 -1.00
CA PHE A 51 26.97 -3.95 -0.72
C PHE A 51 27.16 -5.35 -0.19
N GLU A 52 28.17 -6.04 -0.70
CA GLU A 52 28.68 -7.26 -0.10
C GLU A 52 29.93 -6.97 0.73
N ARG A 53 30.09 -7.67 1.84
CA ARG A 53 31.30 -7.64 2.63
C ARG A 53 32.29 -8.63 2.03
N VAL A 54 33.23 -8.15 1.23
CA VAL A 54 34.32 -8.99 0.74
C VAL A 54 35.31 -9.18 1.89
N LYS A 55 35.53 -10.42 2.32
CA LYS A 55 36.63 -10.81 3.20
C LYS A 55 37.89 -10.83 2.34
N LEU A 56 38.67 -9.79 2.36
CA LEU A 56 40.03 -9.79 1.83
C LEU A 56 40.95 -10.24 2.97
N GLY A 57 41.44 -11.52 2.91
CA GLY A 57 42.53 -12.04 3.73
C GLY A 57 42.62 -11.52 5.17
N ASP A 58 43.65 -11.86 5.93
CA ASP A 58 43.84 -11.51 7.35
C ASP A 58 44.05 -10.02 7.67
N ALA A 59 43.76 -9.08 6.78
CA ALA A 59 43.87 -7.65 7.01
C ALA A 59 42.50 -7.03 7.40
N GLU A 60 42.53 -6.20 8.47
CA GLU A 60 41.35 -5.51 9.04
C GLU A 60 40.64 -4.51 8.12
N ASN A 61 41.05 -4.34 6.88
CA ASN A 61 40.43 -3.46 5.91
C ASN A 61 39.32 -4.19 5.10
N LYS A 62 38.09 -4.06 5.59
CA LYS A 62 36.89 -4.54 4.88
C LYS A 62 36.47 -3.51 3.82
N GLU A 63 36.90 -3.69 2.58
CA GLU A 63 36.32 -2.93 1.47
C GLU A 63 34.90 -3.40 1.18
N LYS A 64 33.99 -2.43 1.06
CA LYS A 64 32.62 -2.67 0.65
C LYS A 64 32.52 -2.45 -0.85
N SER A 65 32.36 -3.52 -1.61
CA SER A 65 32.06 -3.42 -3.04
C SER A 65 30.56 -3.35 -3.30
N ILE A 66 30.16 -2.54 -4.29
CA ILE A 66 28.76 -2.51 -4.76
C ILE A 66 28.57 -3.75 -5.64
N THR A 67 27.69 -4.65 -5.24
CA THR A 67 27.36 -5.88 -5.96
C THR A 67 26.10 -5.77 -6.81
N GLY A 68 25.30 -4.72 -6.61
CA GLY A 68 24.06 -4.47 -7.34
C GLY A 68 23.29 -3.29 -6.82
N PHE A 69 22.06 -3.17 -7.30
CA PHE A 69 21.11 -2.15 -6.87
C PHE A 69 19.78 -2.81 -6.50
N SER A 70 19.06 -2.21 -5.55
CA SER A 70 17.68 -2.58 -5.22
C SER A 70 16.73 -2.27 -6.37
N ASP A 71 15.46 -2.66 -6.19
CA ASP A 71 14.38 -2.33 -7.11
C ASP A 71 14.29 -0.83 -7.43
N ASN A 72 13.83 -0.52 -8.63
CA ASN A 72 13.59 0.85 -9.08
C ASN A 72 12.41 1.46 -8.33
N HIS A 73 12.63 2.68 -7.82
CA HIS A 73 11.56 3.48 -7.25
C HIS A 73 11.37 4.75 -8.05
N ASN A 74 10.12 5.00 -8.46
CA ASN A 74 9.76 6.25 -9.12
C ASN A 74 9.56 7.34 -8.06
N VAL A 75 10.31 8.43 -8.19
CA VAL A 75 10.25 9.57 -7.26
C VAL A 75 9.89 10.82 -8.04
N VAL A 76 8.96 11.60 -7.51
CA VAL A 76 8.64 12.94 -7.99
C VAL A 76 9.02 13.93 -6.91
N TYR A 77 9.83 14.93 -7.25
CA TYR A 77 10.21 16.00 -6.33
C TYR A 77 10.10 17.38 -7.00
N ARG A 78 9.29 18.25 -6.42
CA ARG A 78 8.99 19.61 -6.90
C ARG A 78 9.13 20.67 -5.81
N GLY A 79 10.00 20.42 -4.84
CA GLY A 79 10.24 21.30 -3.70
C GLY A 79 9.61 20.79 -2.40
N ALA A 80 10.11 21.31 -1.27
CA ALA A 80 9.78 20.78 0.06
C ALA A 80 8.29 20.84 0.40
N ALA A 81 7.61 21.94 0.02
CA ALA A 81 6.19 22.17 0.31
C ALA A 81 5.24 21.63 -0.78
N SER A 82 5.77 21.03 -1.86
CA SER A 82 4.93 20.59 -2.96
C SER A 82 4.11 19.35 -2.61
N GLN A 83 2.80 19.45 -2.79
CA GLN A 83 1.89 18.30 -2.71
C GLN A 83 2.09 17.29 -3.86
N TRP A 84 2.88 17.62 -4.88
CA TRP A 84 3.23 16.76 -6.01
C TRP A 84 4.39 15.82 -5.71
N ASN A 85 4.99 15.90 -4.53
CA ASN A 85 6.03 14.99 -4.11
C ASN A 85 5.45 13.59 -3.92
N TYR A 86 6.14 12.58 -4.48
CA TYR A 86 5.69 11.19 -4.46
C TYR A 86 6.89 10.23 -4.51
N CYS A 87 6.71 9.05 -3.94
CA CYS A 87 7.60 7.91 -4.13
C CYS A 87 6.79 6.61 -4.19
N SER A 88 7.11 5.74 -5.13
CA SER A 88 6.44 4.44 -5.27
C SER A 88 6.78 3.42 -4.17
N CYS A 89 7.76 3.71 -3.29
CA CYS A 89 8.16 2.77 -2.25
C CYS A 89 7.11 2.59 -1.15
N MET A 90 7.11 1.41 -0.54
CA MET A 90 6.18 1.06 0.53
C MET A 90 6.28 2.02 1.74
N ASP A 91 7.50 2.45 2.13
CA ASP A 91 7.68 3.38 3.25
C ASP A 91 6.96 4.72 3.02
N PHE A 92 7.00 5.27 1.79
CA PHE A 92 6.24 6.49 1.46
C PHE A 92 4.73 6.24 1.52
N ARG A 93 4.29 5.10 0.99
CA ARG A 93 2.87 4.72 0.87
C ARG A 93 2.23 4.37 2.22
N THR A 94 2.98 3.98 3.24
CA THR A 94 2.43 3.47 4.50
C THR A 94 2.74 4.31 5.73
N SER A 95 3.78 5.14 5.70
CA SER A 95 4.23 5.88 6.89
C SER A 95 3.38 7.11 7.22
N GLY A 96 2.65 7.67 6.26
CA GLY A 96 1.90 8.92 6.43
C GLY A 96 2.76 10.19 6.57
N LEU A 97 4.07 10.07 6.48
CA LEU A 97 5.02 11.16 6.77
C LEU A 97 5.19 12.15 5.60
N GLY A 98 4.72 11.80 4.40
CA GLY A 98 4.94 12.58 3.17
C GLY A 98 6.39 12.60 2.71
N THR A 99 7.25 11.73 3.27
CA THR A 99 8.64 11.55 2.87
C THR A 99 9.12 10.11 3.11
N CYS A 100 10.22 9.74 2.47
CA CYS A 100 10.91 8.47 2.65
C CYS A 100 12.41 8.64 2.34
N LYS A 101 13.21 7.63 2.62
CA LYS A 101 14.67 7.67 2.32
C LYS A 101 14.99 8.01 0.86
N HIS A 102 14.16 7.58 -0.11
CA HIS A 102 14.40 7.83 -1.54
C HIS A 102 14.12 9.30 -1.89
N LEU A 103 13.02 9.87 -1.38
CA LEU A 103 12.71 11.28 -1.57
C LEU A 103 13.77 12.18 -0.91
N GLU A 104 14.23 11.82 0.29
CA GLU A 104 15.31 12.53 0.98
C GLU A 104 16.62 12.41 0.20
N ALA A 105 16.93 11.26 -0.40
CA ALA A 105 18.11 11.08 -1.24
C ALA A 105 18.07 12.00 -2.48
N VAL A 106 16.91 12.14 -3.14
CA VAL A 106 16.71 13.08 -4.26
C VAL A 106 16.93 14.52 -3.82
N LYS A 107 16.40 14.94 -2.65
CA LYS A 107 16.65 16.28 -2.09
C LYS A 107 18.15 16.56 -1.90
N ILE A 108 18.89 15.59 -1.34
CA ILE A 108 20.32 15.69 -1.11
C ILE A 108 21.07 15.77 -2.46
N TRP A 109 20.68 14.93 -3.41
CA TRP A 109 21.27 14.86 -4.76
C TRP A 109 21.09 16.18 -5.52
N ILE A 110 19.87 16.75 -5.54
CA ILE A 110 19.56 18.04 -6.16
C ILE A 110 20.42 19.15 -5.56
N LYS A 111 20.53 19.18 -4.21
CA LYS A 111 21.36 20.17 -3.51
C LYS A 111 22.84 20.03 -3.89
N LYS A 112 23.37 18.80 -3.93
CA LYS A 112 24.78 18.55 -4.30
C LYS A 112 25.09 18.87 -5.76
N LYS A 113 24.15 18.61 -6.67
CA LYS A 113 24.32 18.85 -8.11
C LYS A 113 23.91 20.26 -8.53
N HIS A 114 23.44 21.11 -7.60
CA HIS A 114 22.90 22.45 -7.87
C HIS A 114 21.84 22.46 -8.98
N CYS A 115 21.03 21.38 -9.08
CA CYS A 115 20.00 21.28 -10.08
C CYS A 115 18.81 22.22 -9.78
N LYS A 116 18.21 22.76 -10.82
CA LYS A 116 16.99 23.56 -10.71
C LYS A 116 15.83 22.67 -10.24
N ILE A 117 15.05 23.14 -9.28
CA ILE A 117 13.81 22.50 -8.84
C ILE A 117 12.68 22.98 -9.75
N HIS A 118 11.98 22.07 -10.37
CA HIS A 118 10.81 22.38 -11.19
C HIS A 118 9.61 22.60 -10.26
N LYS A 119 9.22 23.85 -10.10
CA LYS A 119 8.09 24.28 -9.24
C LYS A 119 6.82 24.52 -10.02
N ASP A 120 6.92 24.61 -11.34
CA ASP A 120 5.79 24.89 -12.21
C ASP A 120 4.70 23.82 -12.07
N LEU A 121 3.46 24.22 -12.23
CA LEU A 121 2.32 23.31 -12.19
C LEU A 121 2.48 22.28 -13.32
N PRO A 122 2.41 20.97 -13.04
CA PRO A 122 2.42 19.96 -14.10
C PRO A 122 1.24 20.15 -15.04
N SER A 123 1.44 19.88 -16.33
CA SER A 123 0.34 19.86 -17.31
C SER A 123 -0.73 18.84 -16.94
N ALA A 124 -0.30 17.64 -16.58
CA ALA A 124 -1.19 16.52 -16.28
C ALA A 124 -1.92 16.70 -14.93
N THR A 125 -3.23 16.53 -14.97
CA THR A 125 -4.04 16.26 -13.77
C THR A 125 -3.74 14.87 -13.25
N SER A 126 -3.75 14.67 -11.93
CA SER A 126 -3.49 13.35 -11.36
C SER A 126 -4.37 13.01 -10.18
N LEU A 127 -4.80 11.74 -10.17
CA LEU A 127 -5.47 11.09 -9.07
C LEU A 127 -4.46 10.24 -8.30
N TYR A 128 -4.34 10.47 -7.01
CA TYR A 128 -3.33 9.83 -6.16
C TYR A 128 -3.88 9.52 -4.77
N VAL A 129 -3.20 8.66 -4.04
CA VAL A 129 -3.51 8.41 -2.62
C VAL A 129 -2.66 9.33 -1.75
N ASP A 130 -3.33 10.16 -0.95
CA ASP A 130 -2.68 10.91 0.12
C ASP A 130 -2.60 10.01 1.36
N TYR A 131 -1.40 9.83 1.87
CA TYR A 131 -1.12 8.99 3.04
C TYR A 131 -1.00 9.78 4.34
N LYS A 132 -1.16 11.11 4.31
CA LYS A 132 -1.17 11.94 5.51
C LYS A 132 -2.50 11.78 6.26
N GLY A 133 -2.44 11.28 7.48
CA GLY A 133 -3.63 11.11 8.31
C GLY A 133 -4.62 10.06 7.83
N GLY A 134 -4.14 9.08 7.05
CA GLY A 134 -4.93 7.99 6.49
C GLY A 134 -4.70 7.82 4.99
N ARG A 135 -5.39 6.86 4.39
CA ARG A 135 -5.35 6.62 2.94
C ARG A 135 -6.56 7.29 2.30
N ARG A 136 -6.36 8.44 1.67
CA ARG A 136 -7.43 9.21 1.02
C ARG A 136 -7.12 9.42 -0.44
N ILE A 137 -8.10 9.18 -1.31
CA ILE A 137 -7.97 9.49 -2.73
C ILE A 137 -8.12 11.00 -2.89
N ARG A 138 -7.15 11.60 -3.59
CA ARG A 138 -7.13 13.03 -3.89
C ARG A 138 -6.88 13.31 -5.34
N LEU A 139 -7.52 14.37 -5.84
CA LEU A 139 -7.30 14.93 -7.17
C LEU A 139 -6.35 16.13 -7.08
N ARG A 140 -5.36 16.18 -7.97
CA ARG A 140 -4.52 17.37 -8.22
C ARG A 140 -4.72 17.78 -9.65
N ILE A 141 -5.24 18.98 -9.86
CA ILE A 141 -5.55 19.50 -11.20
C ILE A 141 -4.28 20.12 -11.77
N GLY A 142 -3.88 19.68 -12.97
CA GLY A 142 -2.77 20.22 -13.75
C GLY A 142 -3.14 21.52 -14.45
N SER A 143 -2.25 22.02 -15.33
CA SER A 143 -2.53 23.23 -16.11
C SER A 143 -3.41 22.99 -17.33
N ASP A 144 -3.43 21.75 -17.84
CA ASP A 144 -4.18 21.43 -19.06
C ASP A 144 -5.66 21.24 -18.76
N GLN A 145 -6.52 21.84 -19.56
CA GLN A 145 -7.99 21.75 -19.48
C GLN A 145 -8.55 21.99 -18.06
N GLN A 146 -7.94 22.93 -17.34
CA GLN A 146 -8.17 23.11 -15.91
C GLN A 146 -9.63 23.38 -15.56
N ASP A 147 -10.33 24.20 -16.35
CA ASP A 147 -11.72 24.60 -16.06
C ASP A 147 -12.71 23.47 -16.35
N GLU A 148 -12.49 22.70 -17.41
CA GLU A 148 -13.30 21.54 -17.75
C GLU A 148 -13.17 20.46 -16.68
N ILE A 149 -11.93 20.16 -16.27
CA ILE A 149 -11.64 19.17 -15.22
C ILE A 149 -12.23 19.63 -13.89
N ARG A 150 -12.11 20.91 -13.53
CA ARG A 150 -12.75 21.44 -12.31
C ARG A 150 -14.25 21.31 -12.32
N SER A 151 -14.88 21.51 -13.48
CA SER A 151 -16.33 21.36 -13.61
C SER A 151 -16.77 19.93 -13.38
N LEU A 152 -16.10 18.97 -14.01
CA LEU A 152 -16.35 17.54 -13.83
C LEU A 152 -16.03 17.06 -12.42
N ALA A 153 -14.96 17.56 -11.83
CA ALA A 153 -14.50 17.16 -10.51
C ALA A 153 -15.49 17.50 -9.39
N LYS A 154 -16.30 18.56 -9.53
CA LYS A 154 -17.26 19.00 -8.50
C LYS A 154 -18.27 17.92 -8.09
N GLU A 155 -18.57 16.97 -8.97
CA GLU A 155 -19.48 15.84 -8.68
C GLU A 155 -18.84 14.81 -7.74
N TYR A 156 -17.51 14.72 -7.73
CA TYR A 156 -16.77 13.65 -7.06
C TYR A 156 -15.84 14.15 -5.95
N PHE A 157 -15.41 15.42 -6.01
CA PHE A 157 -14.36 15.95 -5.13
C PHE A 157 -14.79 17.31 -4.54
N ASN A 158 -14.31 17.57 -3.32
CA ASN A 158 -14.45 18.87 -2.69
C ASN A 158 -13.40 19.88 -3.22
N SER A 159 -13.44 21.12 -2.71
CA SER A 159 -12.51 22.20 -3.10
C SER A 159 -11.03 21.88 -2.81
N GLU A 160 -10.76 20.99 -1.89
CA GLU A 160 -9.41 20.53 -1.54
C GLU A 160 -8.95 19.33 -2.37
N GLY A 161 -9.79 18.85 -3.29
CA GLY A 161 -9.52 17.69 -4.12
C GLY A 161 -9.70 16.35 -3.40
N GLU A 162 -10.35 16.31 -2.24
CA GLU A 162 -10.71 15.07 -1.55
C GLU A 162 -12.01 14.50 -2.12
N VAL A 163 -12.09 13.18 -2.21
CA VAL A 163 -13.31 12.49 -2.65
C VAL A 163 -14.46 12.80 -1.68
N LEU A 164 -15.61 13.12 -2.23
CA LEU A 164 -16.83 13.34 -1.44
C LEU A 164 -17.29 12.03 -0.78
N PRO A 165 -17.82 12.08 0.44
CA PRO A 165 -18.33 10.90 1.14
C PRO A 165 -19.32 10.10 0.28
N GLY A 166 -19.12 8.78 0.18
CA GLY A 166 -19.95 7.88 -0.63
C GLY A 166 -19.68 7.89 -2.13
N LYS A 167 -18.70 8.68 -2.61
CA LYS A 167 -18.30 8.73 -4.02
C LYS A 167 -17.04 7.94 -4.32
N GLU A 168 -16.46 7.24 -3.34
CA GLU A 168 -15.16 6.56 -3.45
C GLU A 168 -15.14 5.56 -4.61
N LEU A 169 -16.21 4.78 -4.78
CA LEU A 169 -16.32 3.81 -5.87
C LEU A 169 -16.63 4.46 -7.23
N SER A 170 -17.29 5.61 -7.20
CA SER A 170 -17.65 6.35 -8.42
C SER A 170 -16.46 7.09 -9.04
N VAL A 171 -15.34 7.22 -8.31
CA VAL A 171 -14.12 7.86 -8.82
C VAL A 171 -13.59 7.19 -10.09
N LEU A 172 -13.78 5.88 -10.27
CA LEU A 172 -13.40 5.19 -11.52
C LEU A 172 -14.23 5.65 -12.72
N GLN A 173 -15.47 6.11 -12.51
CA GLN A 173 -16.29 6.69 -13.58
C GLN A 173 -15.74 8.06 -13.99
N PHE A 174 -15.29 8.86 -13.01
CA PHE A 174 -14.56 10.10 -13.26
C PHE A 174 -13.30 9.83 -14.10
N VAL A 175 -12.48 8.84 -13.71
CA VAL A 175 -11.27 8.46 -14.46
C VAL A 175 -11.59 8.10 -15.92
N LYS A 176 -12.66 7.36 -16.18
CA LYS A 176 -13.08 6.98 -17.54
C LYS A 176 -13.54 8.18 -18.35
N LYS A 177 -14.31 9.09 -17.75
CA LYS A 177 -14.77 10.33 -18.43
C LYS A 177 -13.59 11.23 -18.77
N ASP A 178 -12.63 11.33 -17.86
CA ASP A 178 -11.49 12.25 -17.97
C ASP A 178 -10.39 11.73 -18.95
N GLN A 179 -10.23 10.42 -19.09
CA GLN A 179 -9.34 9.83 -20.09
C GLN A 179 -9.73 10.20 -21.53
N SER A 180 -11.00 10.50 -21.78
CA SER A 180 -11.47 10.98 -23.08
C SER A 180 -11.19 12.48 -23.30
N LEU A 181 -11.04 13.26 -22.22
CA LEU A 181 -10.88 14.70 -22.27
C LEU A 181 -9.40 15.13 -22.18
N ALA A 182 -8.59 14.42 -21.43
CA ALA A 182 -7.21 14.82 -21.18
C ALA A 182 -6.21 13.69 -21.44
N PRO A 183 -5.49 13.72 -22.56
CA PRO A 183 -4.38 12.78 -22.81
C PRO A 183 -3.32 12.81 -21.70
N SER A 184 -3.28 13.88 -20.93
CA SER A 184 -2.35 14.10 -19.82
C SER A 184 -2.83 13.63 -18.45
N PHE A 185 -4.07 13.12 -18.32
CA PHE A 185 -4.58 12.62 -17.04
C PHE A 185 -3.84 11.37 -16.54
N ARG A 186 -3.50 11.35 -15.26
CA ARG A 186 -2.78 10.23 -14.63
C ARG A 186 -3.51 9.72 -13.40
N CYS A 187 -3.90 8.46 -13.42
CA CYS A 187 -4.33 7.76 -12.22
C CYS A 187 -3.19 6.86 -11.74
N TYR A 188 -2.74 7.06 -10.49
CA TYR A 188 -1.69 6.22 -9.91
C TYR A 188 -2.24 4.84 -9.55
N GLU A 189 -1.37 3.82 -9.65
CA GLU A 189 -1.75 2.42 -9.45
C GLU A 189 -2.37 2.15 -8.07
N ASP A 190 -1.84 2.81 -7.03
CA ASP A 190 -2.33 2.69 -5.66
C ASP A 190 -3.79 3.20 -5.46
N VAL A 191 -4.27 4.08 -6.33
CA VAL A 191 -5.69 4.48 -6.36
C VAL A 191 -6.56 3.30 -6.80
N TYR A 192 -6.18 2.60 -7.88
CA TYR A 192 -6.89 1.41 -8.33
C TYR A 192 -6.89 0.31 -7.27
N GLU A 193 -5.73 0.06 -6.63
CA GLU A 193 -5.61 -0.89 -5.53
C GLU A 193 -6.56 -0.56 -4.37
N LEU A 194 -6.62 0.73 -3.98
CA LEU A 194 -7.45 1.19 -2.88
C LEU A 194 -8.93 1.00 -3.21
N ILE A 195 -9.38 1.44 -4.39
CA ILE A 195 -10.78 1.31 -4.82
C ILE A 195 -11.16 -0.17 -4.94
N SER A 196 -10.29 -1.00 -5.56
CA SER A 196 -10.54 -2.44 -5.69
C SER A 196 -10.66 -3.13 -4.33
N SER A 197 -9.84 -2.72 -3.36
CA SER A 197 -9.91 -3.25 -2.00
C SER A 197 -11.20 -2.84 -1.28
N GLN A 198 -11.69 -1.63 -1.50
CA GLN A 198 -12.97 -1.14 -0.96
C GLN A 198 -14.16 -1.87 -1.59
N GLN A 199 -14.17 -2.03 -2.93
CA GLN A 199 -15.20 -2.81 -3.63
C GLN A 199 -15.27 -4.24 -3.12
N LYS A 200 -14.11 -4.88 -2.98
CA LYS A 200 -14.02 -6.23 -2.42
C LYS A 200 -14.62 -6.32 -1.01
N ARG A 201 -14.28 -5.36 -0.17
CA ARG A 201 -14.80 -5.29 1.20
C ARG A 201 -16.31 -5.13 1.24
N GLU A 202 -16.87 -4.24 0.42
CA GLU A 202 -18.33 -4.04 0.33
C GLU A 202 -19.03 -5.30 -0.16
N THR A 203 -18.48 -5.97 -1.18
CA THR A 203 -19.01 -7.25 -1.67
C THR A 203 -19.02 -8.30 -0.55
N LEU A 204 -17.91 -8.45 0.19
CA LEU A 204 -17.85 -9.40 1.31
C LEU A 204 -18.83 -9.07 2.42
N LEU A 205 -19.04 -7.80 2.74
CA LEU A 205 -20.02 -7.36 3.74
C LEU A 205 -21.45 -7.68 3.29
N LEU A 206 -21.78 -7.45 2.03
CA LEU A 206 -23.11 -7.78 1.47
C LEU A 206 -23.35 -9.29 1.47
N LEU A 207 -22.40 -10.08 1.00
CA LEU A 207 -22.48 -11.54 1.02
C LEU A 207 -22.62 -12.08 2.45
N ASN A 208 -21.86 -11.53 3.40
CA ASN A 208 -21.96 -11.92 4.80
C ASN A 208 -23.34 -11.65 5.40
N LYS A 209 -23.96 -10.50 5.08
CA LYS A 209 -25.31 -10.16 5.53
C LYS A 209 -26.38 -11.07 4.92
N SER A 210 -26.22 -11.48 3.67
CA SER A 210 -27.18 -12.33 2.97
C SER A 210 -27.04 -13.82 3.31
N THR A 211 -25.91 -14.24 3.90
CA THR A 211 -25.66 -15.65 4.22
C THR A 211 -26.20 -15.98 5.60
N SER A 212 -27.06 -16.98 5.71
CA SER A 212 -27.61 -17.44 6.99
C SER A 212 -26.59 -18.26 7.81
N ASP A 213 -26.77 -18.30 9.13
CA ASP A 213 -25.95 -19.17 10.01
C ASP A 213 -26.12 -20.64 9.65
N GLY A 214 -27.31 -21.05 9.24
CA GLY A 214 -27.58 -22.40 8.76
C GLY A 214 -26.77 -22.75 7.52
N THR A 215 -26.60 -21.81 6.59
CA THR A 215 -25.71 -21.99 5.42
C THR A 215 -24.28 -22.20 5.87
N ILE A 216 -23.75 -21.33 6.73
CA ILE A 216 -22.37 -21.46 7.24
C ILE A 216 -22.18 -22.81 7.94
N GLN A 217 -23.12 -23.18 8.80
CA GLN A 217 -23.11 -24.44 9.52
C GLN A 217 -23.10 -25.66 8.59
N SER A 218 -23.80 -25.58 7.46
CA SER A 218 -23.87 -26.68 6.50
C SER A 218 -22.57 -26.96 5.72
N LEU A 219 -21.63 -25.99 5.71
CA LEU A 219 -20.35 -26.12 5.02
C LEU A 219 -19.37 -27.08 5.71
N VAL A 220 -19.56 -27.32 7.00
CA VAL A 220 -18.73 -28.20 7.81
C VAL A 220 -19.55 -29.30 8.49
N LYS A 221 -18.91 -30.43 8.79
CA LYS A 221 -19.54 -31.59 9.40
C LYS A 221 -19.81 -31.45 10.90
N THR A 222 -19.07 -30.59 11.57
CA THR A 222 -19.19 -30.43 13.02
C THR A 222 -20.03 -29.19 13.36
N HIS A 223 -20.64 -29.22 14.55
CA HIS A 223 -21.39 -28.08 15.04
C HIS A 223 -20.46 -26.94 15.45
N LEU A 224 -20.73 -25.74 14.93
CA LEU A 224 -20.02 -24.52 15.29
C LEU A 224 -20.70 -23.84 16.48
N TYR A 225 -19.91 -23.49 17.48
CA TYR A 225 -20.41 -22.67 18.59
C TYR A 225 -20.70 -21.23 18.14
N PRO A 226 -21.58 -20.50 18.82
CA PRO A 226 -21.93 -19.12 18.43
C PRO A 226 -20.72 -18.19 18.22
N TYR A 227 -19.74 -18.23 19.11
CA TYR A 227 -18.52 -17.43 18.99
C TYR A 227 -17.66 -17.84 17.78
N GLN A 228 -17.68 -19.12 17.38
CA GLN A 228 -16.96 -19.58 16.17
C GLN A 228 -17.65 -19.08 14.91
N LEU A 229 -18.98 -19.07 14.89
CA LEU A 229 -19.76 -18.47 13.78
C LEU A 229 -19.46 -16.99 13.66
N GLU A 230 -19.40 -16.27 14.79
CA GLU A 230 -19.03 -14.85 14.82
C GLU A 230 -17.61 -14.64 14.27
N GLY A 231 -16.64 -15.46 14.69
CA GLY A 231 -15.26 -15.42 14.20
C GLY A 231 -15.16 -15.68 12.68
N VAL A 232 -15.94 -16.64 12.15
CA VAL A 232 -16.03 -16.91 10.70
C VAL A 232 -16.61 -15.70 9.97
N ARG A 233 -17.71 -15.12 10.44
CA ARG A 233 -18.32 -13.93 9.86
C ARG A 233 -17.41 -12.73 9.86
N PHE A 234 -16.69 -12.52 10.96
CA PHE A 234 -15.68 -11.48 11.09
C PHE A 234 -14.55 -11.65 10.06
N ALA A 235 -13.94 -12.84 10.00
CA ALA A 235 -12.86 -13.14 9.08
C ALA A 235 -13.30 -13.00 7.61
N PHE A 236 -14.47 -13.50 7.27
CA PHE A 236 -15.06 -13.42 5.94
C PHE A 236 -15.29 -11.95 5.52
N SER A 237 -15.89 -11.13 6.39
CA SER A 237 -16.23 -9.73 6.09
C SER A 237 -15.02 -8.86 5.84
N LEU A 238 -13.89 -9.13 6.51
CA LEU A 238 -12.67 -8.33 6.40
C LEU A 238 -11.77 -8.76 5.25
N GLY A 239 -11.85 -10.01 4.80
CA GLY A 239 -10.98 -10.60 3.79
C GLY A 239 -9.51 -10.76 4.22
N ARG A 240 -9.06 -9.97 5.21
CA ARG A 240 -7.76 -10.11 5.91
C ARG A 240 -7.99 -9.89 7.39
N SER A 241 -7.70 -10.90 8.20
CA SER A 241 -7.91 -10.85 9.64
C SER A 241 -6.83 -11.64 10.39
N ILE A 242 -6.70 -11.33 11.66
CA ILE A 242 -5.92 -12.12 12.62
C ILE A 242 -6.91 -12.67 13.64
N ASN A 243 -7.00 -13.99 13.74
CA ASN A 243 -7.76 -14.62 14.80
C ASN A 243 -6.83 -14.79 16.01
N ALA A 244 -7.06 -13.99 17.05
CA ALA A 244 -6.30 -13.97 18.29
C ALA A 244 -7.01 -14.66 19.45
N ASP A 245 -8.00 -15.52 19.18
CA ASP A 245 -8.68 -16.32 20.20
C ASP A 245 -7.70 -17.12 21.05
N GLU A 246 -8.06 -17.46 22.27
CA GLU A 246 -7.24 -18.30 23.15
C GLU A 246 -7.04 -19.72 22.59
N MET A 247 -6.06 -20.43 23.13
CA MET A 247 -5.79 -21.82 22.73
C MET A 247 -7.00 -22.70 23.08
N GLY A 248 -7.35 -23.62 22.18
CA GLY A 248 -8.48 -24.54 22.38
C GLY A 248 -9.83 -24.03 21.87
N LEU A 249 -10.00 -22.76 21.53
CA LEU A 249 -11.27 -22.19 21.04
C LEU A 249 -11.59 -22.49 19.56
N GLY A 250 -10.84 -23.38 18.94
CA GLY A 250 -11.17 -23.87 17.59
C GLY A 250 -10.80 -22.90 16.46
N LYS A 251 -9.68 -22.20 16.56
CA LYS A 251 -9.17 -21.32 15.48
C LYS A 251 -9.07 -22.06 14.12
N THR A 252 -8.67 -23.34 14.14
CA THR A 252 -8.53 -24.16 12.93
C THR A 252 -9.88 -24.36 12.24
N ILE A 253 -10.93 -24.69 12.99
CA ILE A 253 -12.27 -24.86 12.40
C ILE A 253 -12.83 -23.54 11.85
N GLN A 254 -12.59 -22.43 12.55
CA GLN A 254 -12.99 -21.10 12.05
C GLN A 254 -12.28 -20.78 10.73
N ALA A 255 -10.97 -21.05 10.61
CA ALA A 255 -10.22 -20.81 9.40
C ALA A 255 -10.69 -21.71 8.25
N ILE A 256 -10.93 -22.99 8.48
CA ILE A 256 -11.44 -23.94 7.50
C ILE A 256 -12.85 -23.51 7.05
N THR A 257 -13.76 -23.19 7.97
CA THR A 257 -15.11 -22.75 7.65
C THR A 257 -15.11 -21.45 6.85
N THR A 258 -14.23 -20.49 7.18
CA THR A 258 -14.07 -19.25 6.41
C THR A 258 -13.62 -19.55 4.98
N ALA A 259 -12.68 -20.47 4.80
CA ALA A 259 -12.24 -20.88 3.47
C ALA A 259 -13.37 -21.55 2.66
N GLU A 260 -14.14 -22.45 3.27
CA GLU A 260 -15.31 -23.06 2.61
C GLU A 260 -16.40 -22.04 2.30
N LEU A 261 -16.61 -21.04 3.13
CA LEU A 261 -17.55 -19.94 2.86
C LEU A 261 -17.09 -19.09 1.67
N LEU A 262 -15.78 -18.80 1.55
CA LEU A 262 -15.23 -18.12 0.39
C LEU A 262 -15.38 -18.93 -0.90
N LYS A 263 -15.20 -20.27 -0.84
CA LYS A 263 -15.45 -21.18 -1.96
C LYS A 263 -16.95 -21.23 -2.35
N HIS A 264 -17.83 -21.33 -1.35
CA HIS A 264 -19.27 -21.35 -1.55
C HIS A 264 -19.76 -20.13 -2.37
N HIS A 265 -19.15 -18.98 -2.14
CA HIS A 265 -19.44 -17.76 -2.91
C HIS A 265 -18.58 -17.60 -4.18
N ASN A 266 -17.84 -18.63 -4.60
CA ASN A 266 -16.95 -18.62 -5.78
C ASN A 266 -15.90 -17.49 -5.75
N LEU A 267 -15.49 -17.06 -4.57
CA LEU A 267 -14.48 -16.01 -4.40
C LEU A 267 -13.06 -16.52 -4.47
N ILE A 268 -12.86 -17.81 -4.20
CA ILE A 268 -11.57 -18.51 -4.29
C ILE A 268 -11.77 -19.90 -4.90
N THR A 269 -10.73 -20.40 -5.55
CA THR A 269 -10.68 -21.76 -6.12
C THR A 269 -9.75 -22.69 -5.32
N SER A 270 -8.79 -22.12 -4.62
CA SER A 270 -7.77 -22.88 -3.87
C SER A 270 -7.37 -22.16 -2.58
N VAL A 271 -6.83 -22.92 -1.63
CA VAL A 271 -6.36 -22.43 -0.34
C VAL A 271 -4.93 -22.90 -0.11
N LEU A 272 -4.03 -21.99 0.24
CA LEU A 272 -2.68 -22.28 0.69
C LEU A 272 -2.60 -22.14 2.21
N ILE A 273 -2.17 -23.22 2.88
CA ILE A 273 -1.96 -23.23 4.33
C ILE A 273 -0.45 -23.24 4.60
N VAL A 274 0.03 -22.22 5.29
CA VAL A 274 1.43 -22.12 5.75
C VAL A 274 1.46 -22.38 7.24
N CYS A 275 2.12 -23.46 7.64
CA CYS A 275 2.21 -23.89 9.04
C CYS A 275 3.58 -24.52 9.35
N PRO A 276 3.98 -24.64 10.63
CA PRO A 276 5.14 -25.46 11.02
C PRO A 276 5.02 -26.89 10.52
N THR A 277 6.15 -27.50 10.15
CA THR A 277 6.19 -28.84 9.57
C THR A 277 5.50 -29.89 10.47
N SER A 278 5.62 -29.76 11.80
CA SER A 278 4.98 -30.64 12.78
C SER A 278 3.44 -30.62 12.72
N LEU A 279 2.83 -29.53 12.26
CA LEU A 279 1.37 -29.37 12.19
C LEU A 279 0.77 -29.75 10.83
N LYS A 280 1.60 -30.03 9.82
CA LYS A 280 1.16 -30.32 8.46
C LYS A 280 0.14 -31.47 8.39
N TYR A 281 0.44 -32.58 9.09
CA TYR A 281 -0.43 -33.77 9.09
C TYR A 281 -1.70 -33.55 9.93
N GLN A 282 -1.62 -32.75 10.98
CA GLN A 282 -2.78 -32.35 11.76
C GLN A 282 -3.75 -31.53 10.90
N TRP A 283 -3.29 -30.50 10.20
CA TRP A 283 -4.10 -29.72 9.27
C TRP A 283 -4.76 -30.59 8.21
N LYS A 284 -3.99 -31.50 7.57
CA LYS A 284 -4.54 -32.43 6.58
C LYS A 284 -5.69 -33.26 7.16
N ARG A 285 -5.50 -33.82 8.35
CA ARG A 285 -6.52 -34.64 9.01
C ARG A 285 -7.77 -33.83 9.37
N GLU A 286 -7.60 -32.65 9.94
CA GLU A 286 -8.71 -31.78 10.32
C GLU A 286 -9.53 -31.35 9.10
N ILE A 287 -8.90 -30.99 7.99
CA ILE A 287 -9.57 -30.66 6.76
C ILE A 287 -10.45 -31.82 6.28
N VAL A 288 -9.92 -33.04 6.20
CA VAL A 288 -10.66 -34.23 5.75
C VAL A 288 -11.84 -34.55 6.68
N LEU A 289 -11.66 -34.36 7.99
CA LEU A 289 -12.70 -34.61 8.98
C LEU A 289 -13.81 -33.56 8.93
N LEU A 290 -13.47 -32.29 8.70
CA LEU A 290 -14.38 -31.16 8.83
C LEU A 290 -15.12 -30.81 7.53
N ILE A 291 -14.49 -30.98 6.37
CA ILE A 291 -15.08 -30.62 5.09
C ILE A 291 -15.99 -31.76 4.58
N ARG A 292 -17.14 -31.37 4.05
CA ARG A 292 -17.97 -32.28 3.23
C ARG A 292 -17.32 -32.32 1.85
N LEU A 293 -16.77 -33.49 1.47
CA LEU A 293 -16.33 -33.72 0.09
C LEU A 293 -17.58 -33.58 -0.80
N GLN A 294 -17.61 -32.56 -1.61
CA GLN A 294 -18.58 -32.43 -2.71
C GLN A 294 -18.08 -33.21 -3.90
#